data_6e7a58140988a99e72b9085866d13223
#
_entry.id   6e7a58140988a99e72b9085866d13223
#
_cell.length_a   1.000
_cell.length_b   1.000
_cell.length_c   1.000
_cell.angle_alpha   90.00
_cell.angle_beta   90.00
_cell.angle_gamma   90.00
#
_symmetry.space_group_name_H-M   'P 1'
#
loop_
_entity.id
_entity.type
_entity.pdbx_description
1 polymer ?
#
loop_
_entity_poly.entity_id
_entity_poly.type
_entity_poly.pdbx_seq_one_letter_code
_entity_poly.pdbx_strand_id
1 'polypeptide(L)'
;MRPLEGITVLDFTQAYSGPYCAMNLADYGARVIKVERIETGDQSRFWNPYAANGNSGYFAVYNRNKEGIAVDMSEPEGKEVIKRLYGKVDVVLENFKFGTLDKLGLGYEEMKKVNPDIIFASITGFGQTGPLKTNTAYDNVIECMSGFMEMTGFPEYPPLRSGASVADSYTGLTMALAIVLACYDKKRTGKGRRIDVAMLDTMFATIEDAVLAYALTGKEISRTGNAKPREIVPYDTYYCADDFIA
;
A
#
# COMPACT_ATOMS: atom_id res chain seq x y z
N MET A 1 3.20 16.08 -21.82
CA MET A 1 2.48 16.26 -20.51
C MET A 1 2.16 14.89 -19.97
N ARG A 2 2.60 14.59 -18.75
CA ARG A 2 2.29 13.31 -18.06
C ARG A 2 0.93 13.45 -17.34
N PRO A 3 0.19 12.33 -17.11
CA PRO A 3 -1.18 12.41 -16.55
C PRO A 3 -1.29 13.13 -15.20
N LEU A 4 -0.28 12.99 -14.32
CA LEU A 4 -0.27 13.60 -12.99
C LEU A 4 0.69 14.79 -12.88
N GLU A 5 1.13 15.36 -14.01
CA GLU A 5 1.93 16.57 -13.99
C GLU A 5 1.19 17.72 -13.30
N GLY A 6 1.88 18.41 -12.38
CA GLY A 6 1.31 19.46 -11.54
C GLY A 6 0.79 18.99 -10.19
N ILE A 7 0.70 17.67 -9.92
CA ILE A 7 0.37 17.12 -8.60
C ILE A 7 1.64 16.93 -7.79
N THR A 8 1.64 17.43 -6.55
CA THR A 8 2.76 17.25 -5.61
C THR A 8 2.32 16.39 -4.43
N VAL A 9 3.09 15.32 -4.16
CA VAL A 9 2.84 14.35 -3.09
C VAL A 9 3.95 14.44 -2.05
N LEU A 10 3.60 14.59 -0.78
CA LEU A 10 4.51 14.45 0.36
C LEU A 10 4.39 13.01 0.87
N ASP A 11 5.45 12.25 0.71
CA ASP A 11 5.50 10.80 0.94
C ASP A 11 6.25 10.48 2.24
N PHE A 12 5.52 10.10 3.30
CA PHE A 12 6.06 9.63 4.57
C PHE A 12 6.20 8.11 4.65
N THR A 13 5.89 7.41 3.57
CA THR A 13 5.79 5.95 3.61
C THR A 13 7.14 5.25 3.73
N GLN A 14 7.11 4.02 4.25
CA GLN A 14 8.26 3.15 4.42
C GLN A 14 7.96 1.74 3.94
N ALA A 15 8.97 0.94 3.73
CA ALA A 15 8.92 -0.46 3.33
C ALA A 15 8.38 -0.66 1.90
N TYR A 16 7.09 -1.08 1.74
CA TYR A 16 6.62 -1.52 0.44
C TYR A 16 5.31 -0.88 -0.02
N SER A 17 4.17 -1.16 0.61
CA SER A 17 2.83 -0.77 0.09
C SER A 17 2.71 0.73 -0.21
N GLY A 18 3.12 1.58 0.73
CA GLY A 18 3.13 3.02 0.55
C GLY A 18 4.15 3.50 -0.48
N PRO A 19 5.44 3.10 -0.40
CA PRO A 19 6.42 3.42 -1.43
C PRO A 19 6.02 2.96 -2.83
N TYR A 20 5.37 1.81 -2.97
CA TYR A 20 4.85 1.31 -4.24
C TYR A 20 3.71 2.19 -4.78
N CYS A 21 2.79 2.64 -3.91
CA CYS A 21 1.78 3.64 -4.27
C CYS A 21 2.44 4.93 -4.78
N ALA A 22 3.36 5.50 -3.99
CA ALA A 22 4.03 6.76 -4.32
C ALA A 22 4.86 6.67 -5.61
N MET A 23 5.53 5.52 -5.83
CA MET A 23 6.27 5.23 -7.07
C MET A 23 5.34 5.25 -8.30
N ASN A 24 4.17 4.60 -8.22
CA ASN A 24 3.20 4.63 -9.31
C ASN A 24 2.76 6.07 -9.63
N LEU A 25 2.48 6.89 -8.62
CA LEU A 25 2.14 8.29 -8.83
C LEU A 25 3.30 9.07 -9.51
N ALA A 26 4.55 8.83 -9.08
CA ALA A 26 5.74 9.44 -9.66
C ALA A 26 5.98 9.01 -11.11
N ASP A 27 5.80 7.72 -11.43
CA ASP A 27 5.94 7.20 -12.79
C ASP A 27 4.95 7.86 -13.77
N TYR A 28 3.75 8.21 -13.29
CA TYR A 28 2.74 8.93 -14.05
C TYR A 28 2.90 10.46 -14.01
N GLY A 29 3.96 10.98 -13.40
CA GLY A 29 4.36 12.38 -13.49
C GLY A 29 4.04 13.26 -12.28
N ALA A 30 3.53 12.73 -11.20
CA ALA A 30 3.45 13.47 -9.94
C ALA A 30 4.85 13.78 -9.42
N ARG A 31 5.04 14.96 -8.83
CA ARG A 31 6.23 15.29 -8.07
C ARG A 31 6.10 14.65 -6.69
N VAL A 32 6.91 13.67 -6.38
CA VAL A 32 6.89 12.97 -5.09
C VAL A 32 8.10 13.36 -4.27
N ILE A 33 7.85 13.92 -3.08
CA ILE A 33 8.88 14.31 -2.10
C ILE A 33 8.83 13.31 -0.95
N LYS A 34 9.80 12.39 -0.91
CA LYS A 34 9.93 11.39 0.16
C LYS A 34 10.61 11.99 1.37
N VAL A 35 9.94 11.89 2.51
CA VAL A 35 10.47 12.30 3.81
C VAL A 35 11.07 11.11 4.52
N GLU A 36 12.33 11.22 4.90
CA GLU A 36 13.08 10.16 5.57
C GLU A 36 13.70 10.65 6.88
N ARG A 37 14.04 9.71 7.77
CA ARG A 37 14.82 10.00 8.97
C ARG A 37 16.24 10.38 8.58
N ILE A 38 16.87 11.29 9.32
CA ILE A 38 18.19 11.84 8.99
C ILE A 38 19.25 10.73 8.88
N GLU A 39 19.35 9.84 9.87
CA GLU A 39 20.45 8.87 9.92
C GLU A 39 20.14 7.53 9.24
N THR A 40 18.92 7.05 9.36
CA THR A 40 18.56 5.70 8.96
C THR A 40 17.77 5.63 7.65
N GLY A 41 17.07 6.70 7.29
CA GLY A 41 16.20 6.70 6.13
C GLY A 41 15.02 5.71 6.27
N ASP A 42 14.60 5.19 5.13
CA ASP A 42 13.64 4.09 5.02
C ASP A 42 14.34 2.76 5.34
N GLN A 43 13.68 1.90 6.14
CA GLN A 43 14.22 0.58 6.50
C GLN A 43 14.55 -0.30 5.28
N SER A 44 13.86 -0.11 4.15
CA SER A 44 14.13 -0.85 2.92
C SER A 44 15.50 -0.55 2.28
N ARG A 45 16.20 0.50 2.74
CA ARG A 45 17.60 0.77 2.36
C ARG A 45 18.56 -0.33 2.83
N PHE A 46 18.16 -1.11 3.84
CA PHE A 46 18.92 -2.22 4.41
C PHE A 46 18.41 -3.60 3.97
N TRP A 47 17.59 -3.67 2.95
CA TRP A 47 17.03 -4.95 2.46
C TRP A 47 17.73 -5.42 1.19
N ASN A 48 17.99 -6.74 1.13
CA ASN A 48 18.50 -7.41 -0.07
C ASN A 48 17.47 -7.39 -1.23
N PRO A 49 17.94 -7.53 -2.50
CA PRO A 49 19.34 -7.65 -2.92
C PRO A 49 20.07 -6.31 -2.96
N TYR A 50 21.38 -6.35 -2.75
CA TYR A 50 22.23 -5.17 -2.91
C TYR A 50 22.86 -5.11 -4.29
N ALA A 51 22.89 -3.91 -4.88
CA ALA A 51 23.65 -3.64 -6.09
C ALA A 51 25.15 -3.63 -5.80
N ALA A 52 25.98 -3.67 -6.84
CA ALA A 52 27.44 -3.69 -6.72
C ALA A 52 28.03 -2.45 -5.96
N ASN A 53 27.31 -1.34 -5.96
CA ASN A 53 27.66 -0.13 -5.22
C ASN A 53 27.20 -0.13 -3.74
N GLY A 54 26.67 -1.25 -3.24
CA GLY A 54 26.19 -1.40 -1.87
C GLY A 54 24.78 -0.85 -1.59
N ASN A 55 24.10 -0.27 -2.57
CA ASN A 55 22.74 0.22 -2.39
C ASN A 55 21.70 -0.90 -2.49
N SER A 56 20.65 -0.83 -1.68
CA SER A 56 19.53 -1.75 -1.78
C SER A 56 18.81 -1.59 -3.13
N GLY A 57 18.79 -2.67 -3.91
CA GLY A 57 18.00 -2.76 -5.14
C GLY A 57 16.51 -2.65 -4.84
N TYR A 58 16.09 -3.18 -3.70
CA TYR A 58 14.71 -3.08 -3.22
C TYR A 58 14.27 -1.61 -3.04
N PHE A 59 15.06 -0.84 -2.29
CA PHE A 59 14.79 0.59 -2.11
C PHE A 59 14.77 1.34 -3.45
N ALA A 60 15.74 1.07 -4.33
CA ALA A 60 15.86 1.76 -5.61
C ALA A 60 14.64 1.53 -6.53
N VAL A 61 14.12 0.30 -6.56
CA VAL A 61 12.94 -0.04 -7.37
C VAL A 61 11.70 0.73 -6.92
N TYR A 62 11.39 0.73 -5.62
CA TYR A 62 10.14 1.31 -5.10
C TYR A 62 10.21 2.81 -4.79
N ASN A 63 11.41 3.40 -4.90
CA ASN A 63 11.58 4.84 -4.67
C ASN A 63 12.17 5.60 -5.88
N ARG A 64 12.14 4.99 -7.06
CA ARG A 64 12.50 5.68 -8.31
C ARG A 64 11.58 6.88 -8.58
N ASN A 65 12.11 7.87 -9.29
CA ASN A 65 11.41 9.10 -9.67
C ASN A 65 10.93 9.97 -8.49
N LYS A 66 11.45 9.73 -7.26
CA LYS A 66 11.15 10.54 -6.08
C LYS A 66 12.30 11.48 -5.77
N GLU A 67 11.98 12.68 -5.30
CA GLU A 67 12.90 13.57 -4.61
C GLU A 67 12.96 13.16 -3.13
N GLY A 68 14.10 13.32 -2.46
CA GLY A 68 14.25 12.96 -1.05
C GLY A 68 14.58 14.16 -0.17
N ILE A 69 14.00 14.21 1.03
CA ILE A 69 14.44 15.07 2.10
C ILE A 69 14.64 14.26 3.39
N ALA A 70 15.68 14.56 4.14
CA ALA A 70 15.91 13.97 5.46
C ALA A 70 15.50 14.99 6.54
N VAL A 71 14.56 14.59 7.43
CA VAL A 71 14.01 15.46 8.47
C VAL A 71 13.80 14.69 9.75
N ASP A 72 14.26 15.22 10.87
CA ASP A 72 13.87 14.73 12.19
C ASP A 72 12.52 15.34 12.61
N MET A 73 11.47 14.55 12.47
CA MET A 73 10.11 14.95 12.84
C MET A 73 9.86 14.90 14.35
N SER A 74 10.79 14.47 15.18
CA SER A 74 10.67 14.55 16.64
C SER A 74 11.01 15.94 17.15
N GLU A 75 11.91 16.65 16.46
CA GLU A 75 12.37 17.98 16.82
C GLU A 75 11.44 19.10 16.31
N PRO A 76 11.31 20.21 17.06
CA PRO A 76 10.46 21.33 16.67
C PRO A 76 10.77 21.91 15.29
N GLU A 77 12.04 22.06 14.96
CA GLU A 77 12.54 22.59 13.69
C GLU A 77 12.13 21.69 12.52
N GLY A 78 12.25 20.36 12.70
CA GLY A 78 11.82 19.39 11.70
C GLY A 78 10.31 19.43 11.47
N LYS A 79 9.51 19.52 12.52
CA LYS A 79 8.07 19.70 12.43
C LYS A 79 7.68 20.95 11.66
N GLU A 80 8.39 22.06 11.90
CA GLU A 80 8.13 23.32 11.21
C GLU A 80 8.43 23.20 9.70
N VAL A 81 9.51 22.50 9.31
CA VAL A 81 9.79 22.20 7.90
C VAL A 81 8.62 21.45 7.26
N ILE A 82 8.13 20.41 7.91
CA ILE A 82 7.00 19.61 7.41
C ILE A 82 5.73 20.46 7.30
N LYS A 83 5.39 21.27 8.32
CA LYS A 83 4.22 22.14 8.28
C LYS A 83 4.26 23.15 7.13
N ARG A 84 5.43 23.70 6.82
CA ARG A 84 5.61 24.58 5.64
C ARG A 84 5.34 23.86 4.32
N LEU A 85 5.66 22.56 4.23
CA LEU A 85 5.39 21.76 3.05
C LEU A 85 3.89 21.50 2.87
N TYR A 86 3.09 21.39 3.92
CA TYR A 86 1.64 21.15 3.81
C TYR A 86 0.91 22.19 2.95
N GLY A 87 1.34 23.44 3.01
CA GLY A 87 0.78 24.51 2.18
C GLY A 87 1.19 24.46 0.69
N LYS A 88 2.10 23.55 0.33
CA LYS A 88 2.70 23.47 -1.02
C LYS A 88 2.47 22.14 -1.73
N VAL A 89 1.75 21.21 -1.09
CA VAL A 89 1.48 19.88 -1.63
C VAL A 89 -0.01 19.65 -1.78
N ASP A 90 -0.38 18.78 -2.71
CA ASP A 90 -1.76 18.39 -2.96
C ASP A 90 -2.18 17.17 -2.16
N VAL A 91 -1.22 16.26 -1.93
CA VAL A 91 -1.43 14.96 -1.31
C VAL A 91 -0.38 14.73 -0.24
N VAL A 92 -0.81 14.19 0.90
CA VAL A 92 0.06 13.58 1.91
C VAL A 92 -0.25 12.09 1.94
N LEU A 93 0.78 11.26 1.84
CA LEU A 93 0.68 9.81 1.89
C LEU A 93 1.53 9.26 3.05
N GLU A 94 0.93 8.42 3.88
CA GLU A 94 1.60 7.79 5.02
C GLU A 94 1.19 6.32 5.18
N ASN A 95 2.06 5.51 5.81
CA ASN A 95 1.75 4.15 6.22
C ASN A 95 2.33 3.82 7.61
N PHE A 96 2.31 4.78 8.50
CA PHE A 96 2.71 4.58 9.89
C PHE A 96 1.66 3.81 10.68
N LYS A 97 2.05 3.41 11.89
CA LYS A 97 1.09 2.91 12.88
C LYS A 97 0.05 3.98 13.18
N PHE A 98 -1.18 3.53 13.42
CA PHE A 98 -2.29 4.40 13.81
C PHE A 98 -1.88 5.45 14.84
N GLY A 99 -2.20 6.71 14.55
CA GLY A 99 -1.98 7.85 15.44
C GLY A 99 -0.52 8.33 15.54
N THR A 100 0.42 7.82 14.74
CA THR A 100 1.83 8.27 14.79
C THR A 100 1.98 9.74 14.42
N LEU A 101 1.42 10.16 13.29
CA LEU A 101 1.48 11.57 12.88
C LEU A 101 0.72 12.50 13.84
N ASP A 102 -0.40 12.04 14.39
CA ASP A 102 -1.16 12.81 15.38
C ASP A 102 -0.33 13.07 16.64
N LYS A 103 0.37 12.05 17.16
CA LYS A 103 1.28 12.19 18.32
C LYS A 103 2.44 13.16 18.06
N LEU A 104 2.88 13.26 16.80
CA LEU A 104 3.92 14.22 16.40
C LEU A 104 3.37 15.63 16.19
N GLY A 105 2.05 15.83 16.22
CA GLY A 105 1.42 17.10 15.89
C GLY A 105 1.48 17.43 14.39
N LEU A 106 1.54 16.37 13.57
CA LEU A 106 1.64 16.41 12.10
C LEU A 106 0.48 15.65 11.43
N GLY A 107 -0.58 15.30 12.17
CA GLY A 107 -1.72 14.55 11.65
C GLY A 107 -2.69 15.40 10.82
N TYR A 108 -3.74 14.74 10.33
CA TYR A 108 -4.71 15.34 9.40
C TYR A 108 -5.31 16.66 9.89
N GLU A 109 -5.70 16.74 11.16
CA GLU A 109 -6.32 17.95 11.70
C GLU A 109 -5.36 19.16 11.74
N GLU A 110 -4.06 18.91 11.97
CA GLU A 110 -3.04 19.97 11.90
C GLU A 110 -2.78 20.39 10.44
N MET A 111 -2.76 19.43 9.52
CA MET A 111 -2.60 19.71 8.09
C MET A 111 -3.73 20.58 7.55
N LYS A 112 -4.99 20.29 7.93
CA LYS A 112 -6.16 21.06 7.52
C LYS A 112 -6.13 22.53 7.95
N LYS A 113 -5.46 22.86 9.04
CA LYS A 113 -5.28 24.24 9.45
C LYS A 113 -4.43 25.05 8.46
N VAL A 114 -3.47 24.38 7.82
CA VAL A 114 -2.55 24.98 6.84
C VAL A 114 -3.09 24.86 5.42
N ASN A 115 -3.67 23.70 5.07
CA ASN A 115 -4.21 23.41 3.75
C ASN A 115 -5.58 22.71 3.92
N PRO A 116 -6.69 23.46 3.95
CA PRO A 116 -8.04 22.90 4.16
C PRO A 116 -8.47 21.87 3.10
N ASP A 117 -7.90 21.98 1.90
CA ASP A 117 -8.25 21.15 0.75
C ASP A 117 -7.19 20.07 0.46
N ILE A 118 -6.42 19.69 1.46
CA ILE A 118 -5.40 18.64 1.33
C ILE A 118 -6.06 17.27 1.17
N ILE A 119 -5.47 16.43 0.31
CA ILE A 119 -5.78 15.01 0.24
C ILE A 119 -4.84 14.30 1.21
N PHE A 120 -5.40 13.61 2.21
CA PHE A 120 -4.64 12.86 3.20
C PHE A 120 -4.94 11.38 3.06
N ALA A 121 -3.91 10.59 2.75
CA ALA A 121 -4.02 9.18 2.41
C ALA A 121 -3.22 8.32 3.39
N SER A 122 -3.90 7.40 4.06
CA SER A 122 -3.30 6.48 5.04
C SER A 122 -3.45 5.03 4.60
N ILE A 123 -2.35 4.29 4.58
CA ILE A 123 -2.34 2.83 4.44
C ILE A 123 -1.98 2.21 5.79
N THR A 124 -2.83 1.33 6.30
CA THR A 124 -2.52 0.55 7.51
C THR A 124 -2.97 -0.90 7.36
N GLY A 125 -2.52 -1.79 8.23
CA GLY A 125 -2.95 -3.19 8.19
C GLY A 125 -4.46 -3.35 8.33
N PHE A 126 -5.09 -2.54 9.21
CA PHE A 126 -6.48 -2.75 9.64
C PHE A 126 -7.35 -1.49 9.57
N GLY A 127 -6.90 -0.44 8.90
CA GLY A 127 -7.62 0.84 8.79
C GLY A 127 -7.46 1.74 10.01
N GLN A 128 -8.04 2.93 9.91
CA GLN A 128 -8.01 3.99 10.93
C GLN A 128 -9.17 3.86 11.94
N THR A 129 -10.08 2.92 11.72
CA THR A 129 -11.27 2.67 12.53
C THR A 129 -11.33 1.20 12.94
N GLY A 130 -12.33 0.84 13.75
CA GLY A 130 -12.53 -0.56 14.15
C GLY A 130 -11.62 -1.04 15.29
N PRO A 131 -11.83 -2.30 15.75
CA PRO A 131 -11.17 -2.84 16.95
C PRO A 131 -9.69 -3.13 16.75
N LEU A 132 -9.23 -3.40 15.53
CA LEU A 132 -7.85 -3.77 15.22
C LEU A 132 -6.98 -2.60 14.77
N LYS A 133 -7.48 -1.36 14.76
CA LYS A 133 -6.78 -0.19 14.22
C LYS A 133 -5.39 0.09 14.82
N THR A 134 -5.14 -0.36 16.04
CA THR A 134 -3.85 -0.19 16.72
C THR A 134 -2.85 -1.32 16.44
N ASN A 135 -3.31 -2.41 15.82
CA ASN A 135 -2.47 -3.53 15.46
C ASN A 135 -1.62 -3.19 14.23
N THR A 136 -0.46 -3.81 14.17
CA THR A 136 0.43 -3.71 13.01
C THR A 136 0.40 -5.01 12.23
N ALA A 137 0.52 -4.91 10.92
CA ALA A 137 0.64 -6.07 10.06
C ALA A 137 1.67 -5.82 8.95
N TYR A 138 2.24 -6.89 8.47
CA TYR A 138 2.96 -6.99 7.21
C TYR A 138 2.18 -7.89 6.26
N ASP A 139 2.60 -7.94 5.02
CA ASP A 139 2.00 -8.69 3.92
C ASP A 139 1.50 -10.09 4.32
N ASN A 140 2.37 -10.93 4.86
CA ASN A 140 2.02 -12.32 5.24
C ASN A 140 0.95 -12.42 6.33
N VAL A 141 0.90 -11.47 7.27
CA VAL A 141 -0.13 -11.44 8.31
C VAL A 141 -1.49 -11.13 7.67
N ILE A 142 -1.50 -10.21 6.72
CA ILE A 142 -2.71 -9.83 5.99
C ILE A 142 -3.17 -10.95 5.06
N GLU A 143 -2.27 -11.59 4.31
CA GLU A 143 -2.63 -12.77 3.49
C GLU A 143 -3.28 -13.88 4.35
N CYS A 144 -2.73 -14.11 5.55
CA CYS A 144 -3.28 -15.09 6.48
C CYS A 144 -4.66 -14.69 7.00
N MET A 145 -4.80 -13.47 7.53
CA MET A 145 -6.02 -13.00 8.17
C MET A 145 -7.17 -12.75 7.20
N SER A 146 -6.88 -12.42 5.95
CA SER A 146 -7.88 -12.23 4.91
C SER A 146 -8.51 -13.54 4.41
N GLY A 147 -7.89 -14.68 4.69
CA GLY A 147 -8.28 -15.98 4.12
C GLY A 147 -7.61 -16.30 2.77
N PHE A 148 -6.81 -15.37 2.21
CA PHE A 148 -6.12 -15.58 0.94
C PHE A 148 -5.20 -16.79 0.95
N MET A 149 -4.44 -16.99 2.03
CA MET A 149 -3.59 -18.17 2.20
C MET A 149 -4.40 -19.47 2.28
N GLU A 150 -5.59 -19.45 2.89
CA GLU A 150 -6.46 -20.64 2.98
C GLU A 150 -6.95 -21.08 1.60
N MET A 151 -7.05 -20.19 0.64
CA MET A 151 -7.42 -20.51 -0.73
C MET A 151 -6.23 -20.90 -1.63
N THR A 152 -4.99 -20.78 -1.12
CA THR A 152 -3.77 -20.97 -1.89
C THR A 152 -3.09 -22.30 -1.53
N GLY A 153 -2.84 -23.14 -2.54
CA GLY A 153 -2.14 -24.43 -2.38
C GLY A 153 -3.03 -25.65 -2.60
N PHE A 154 -2.50 -26.80 -2.28
CA PHE A 154 -3.18 -28.09 -2.44
C PHE A 154 -3.87 -28.52 -1.14
N PRO A 155 -4.99 -29.27 -1.23
CA PRO A 155 -5.79 -29.65 -0.05
C PRO A 155 -5.02 -30.43 1.02
N GLU A 156 -4.09 -31.26 0.61
CA GLU A 156 -3.28 -32.14 1.47
C GLU A 156 -2.11 -31.43 2.18
N TYR A 157 -1.85 -30.16 1.85
CA TYR A 157 -0.80 -29.36 2.47
C TYR A 157 -1.37 -28.20 3.28
N PRO A 158 -0.61 -27.62 4.23
CA PRO A 158 -1.00 -26.39 4.91
C PRO A 158 -1.23 -25.23 3.93
N PRO A 159 -1.99 -24.19 4.34
CA PRO A 159 -2.13 -22.96 3.57
C PRO A 159 -0.78 -22.36 3.18
N LEU A 160 -0.68 -21.85 1.98
CA LEU A 160 0.55 -21.25 1.45
C LEU A 160 0.36 -19.74 1.26
N ARG A 161 1.40 -18.98 1.62
CA ARG A 161 1.47 -17.59 1.19
C ARG A 161 1.80 -17.50 -0.29
N SER A 162 1.45 -16.39 -0.93
CA SER A 162 1.90 -16.11 -2.29
C SER A 162 3.43 -15.94 -2.36
N GLY A 163 4.03 -16.20 -3.52
CA GLY A 163 5.45 -16.00 -3.75
C GLY A 163 5.89 -14.53 -3.77
N ALA A 164 4.95 -13.62 -4.04
CA ALA A 164 5.13 -12.18 -4.05
C ALA A 164 4.40 -11.53 -2.87
N SER A 165 4.75 -10.28 -2.50
CA SER A 165 4.02 -9.49 -1.51
C SER A 165 2.75 -8.92 -2.13
N VAL A 166 1.73 -9.76 -2.28
CA VAL A 166 0.48 -9.43 -3.00
C VAL A 166 -0.36 -8.44 -2.21
N ALA A 167 -0.44 -8.61 -0.89
CA ALA A 167 -1.20 -7.71 -0.03
C ALA A 167 -0.65 -6.28 -0.10
N ASP A 168 0.66 -6.12 -0.03
CA ASP A 168 1.32 -4.83 -0.17
C ASP A 168 1.09 -4.22 -1.56
N SER A 169 1.31 -4.99 -2.62
CA SER A 169 1.19 -4.52 -4.01
C SER A 169 -0.23 -4.09 -4.34
N TYR A 170 -1.20 -4.94 -4.01
CA TYR A 170 -2.61 -4.67 -4.31
C TYR A 170 -3.12 -3.47 -3.52
N THR A 171 -2.75 -3.37 -2.23
CA THR A 171 -3.08 -2.20 -1.40
C THR A 171 -2.45 -0.92 -1.93
N GLY A 172 -1.17 -0.98 -2.33
CA GLY A 172 -0.47 0.18 -2.90
C GLY A 172 -1.13 0.68 -4.18
N LEU A 173 -1.56 -0.22 -5.08
CA LEU A 173 -2.31 0.14 -6.29
C LEU A 173 -3.71 0.68 -5.97
N THR A 174 -4.42 0.07 -5.04
CA THR A 174 -5.73 0.56 -4.58
C THR A 174 -5.63 1.98 -4.03
N MET A 175 -4.61 2.25 -3.23
CA MET A 175 -4.37 3.60 -2.72
C MET A 175 -3.99 4.57 -3.84
N ALA A 176 -3.17 4.17 -4.81
CA ALA A 176 -2.83 5.04 -5.93
C ALA A 176 -4.08 5.42 -6.74
N LEU A 177 -4.96 4.46 -7.02
CA LEU A 177 -6.26 4.73 -7.66
C LEU A 177 -7.12 5.68 -6.81
N ALA A 178 -7.24 5.45 -5.50
CA ALA A 178 -8.01 6.29 -4.61
C ALA A 178 -7.50 7.75 -4.58
N ILE A 179 -6.17 7.94 -4.57
CA ILE A 179 -5.55 9.26 -4.67
C ILE A 179 -5.87 9.94 -6.00
N VAL A 180 -5.77 9.23 -7.13
CA VAL A 180 -6.10 9.78 -8.46
C VAL A 180 -7.57 10.20 -8.52
N LEU A 181 -8.49 9.39 -7.99
CA LEU A 181 -9.91 9.74 -7.90
C LEU A 181 -10.14 10.95 -7.01
N ALA A 182 -9.44 11.07 -5.89
CA ALA A 182 -9.52 12.23 -5.01
C ALA A 182 -8.96 13.51 -5.67
N CYS A 183 -7.86 13.40 -6.43
CA CYS A 183 -7.34 14.51 -7.21
C CYS A 183 -8.33 14.97 -8.30
N TYR A 184 -8.97 14.02 -8.97
CA TYR A 184 -10.02 14.33 -9.95
C TYR A 184 -11.23 15.01 -9.31
N ASP A 185 -11.69 14.50 -8.15
CA ASP A 185 -12.79 15.12 -7.39
C ASP A 185 -12.41 16.51 -6.88
N LYS A 186 -11.19 16.68 -6.33
CA LYS A 186 -10.67 17.99 -5.90
C LYS A 186 -10.66 19.00 -7.04
N LYS A 187 -10.26 18.58 -8.25
CA LYS A 187 -10.28 19.45 -9.44
C LYS A 187 -11.69 19.95 -9.80
N ARG A 188 -12.73 19.14 -9.51
CA ARG A 188 -14.14 19.50 -9.78
C ARG A 188 -14.80 20.29 -8.66
N THR A 189 -14.45 19.98 -7.40
CA THR A 189 -15.16 20.49 -6.20
C THR A 189 -14.37 21.50 -5.41
N GLY A 190 -13.06 21.58 -5.63
CA GLY A 190 -12.13 22.37 -4.81
C GLY A 190 -11.82 21.74 -3.45
N LYS A 191 -12.38 20.56 -3.12
CA LYS A 191 -12.30 19.98 -1.77
C LYS A 191 -11.35 18.80 -1.71
N GLY A 192 -10.48 18.79 -0.70
CA GLY A 192 -9.66 17.63 -0.35
C GLY A 192 -10.45 16.48 0.25
N ARG A 193 -9.78 15.34 0.44
CA ARG A 193 -10.37 14.12 1.02
C ARG A 193 -9.41 13.50 2.02
N ARG A 194 -9.96 12.85 3.05
CA ARG A 194 -9.24 11.85 3.83
C ARG A 194 -9.53 10.47 3.25
N ILE A 195 -8.46 9.73 2.96
CA ILE A 195 -8.53 8.38 2.37
C ILE A 195 -7.92 7.42 3.40
N ASP A 196 -8.63 6.36 3.69
CA ASP A 196 -8.20 5.28 4.57
C ASP A 196 -8.30 3.96 3.81
N VAL A 197 -7.17 3.28 3.61
CA VAL A 197 -7.11 1.97 2.95
C VAL A 197 -6.50 0.96 3.92
N ALA A 198 -7.33 0.02 4.36
CA ALA A 198 -6.90 -1.12 5.14
C ALA A 198 -6.38 -2.24 4.22
N MET A 199 -5.19 -2.77 4.51
CA MET A 199 -4.65 -3.90 3.76
C MET A 199 -5.57 -5.13 3.87
N LEU A 200 -6.16 -5.36 5.06
CA LEU A 200 -7.07 -6.48 5.27
C LEU A 200 -8.31 -6.39 4.38
N ASP A 201 -8.95 -5.22 4.32
CA ASP A 201 -10.15 -5.03 3.49
C ASP A 201 -9.82 -5.21 2.01
N THR A 202 -8.67 -4.70 1.59
CA THR A 202 -8.17 -4.81 0.22
C THR A 202 -7.98 -6.28 -0.17
N MET A 203 -7.32 -7.07 0.69
CA MET A 203 -7.09 -8.49 0.42
C MET A 203 -8.35 -9.33 0.57
N PHE A 204 -9.24 -9.01 1.51
CA PHE A 204 -10.53 -9.68 1.65
C PHE A 204 -11.37 -9.52 0.36
N ALA A 205 -11.27 -8.38 -0.31
CA ALA A 205 -11.96 -8.17 -1.59
C ALA A 205 -11.41 -9.03 -2.74
N THR A 206 -10.24 -9.68 -2.59
CA THR A 206 -9.68 -10.57 -3.63
C THR A 206 -10.15 -12.01 -3.52
N ILE A 207 -10.81 -12.38 -2.43
CA ILE A 207 -11.33 -13.73 -2.19
C ILE A 207 -12.85 -13.82 -2.40
N GLU A 208 -13.37 -13.05 -3.35
CA GLU A 208 -14.79 -12.90 -3.62
C GLU A 208 -15.53 -14.23 -3.83
N ASP A 209 -14.88 -15.21 -4.47
CA ASP A 209 -15.46 -16.54 -4.72
C ASP A 209 -15.75 -17.29 -3.42
N ALA A 210 -14.85 -17.25 -2.44
CA ALA A 210 -15.04 -17.90 -1.15
C ALA A 210 -16.13 -17.24 -0.33
N VAL A 211 -16.11 -15.90 -0.29
CA VAL A 211 -17.12 -15.11 0.42
C VAL A 211 -18.50 -15.34 -0.18
N LEU A 212 -18.61 -15.31 -1.50
CA LEU A 212 -19.87 -15.51 -2.22
C LEU A 212 -20.41 -16.94 -2.02
N ALA A 213 -19.55 -17.96 -2.13
CA ALA A 213 -19.94 -19.34 -1.92
C ALA A 213 -20.48 -19.57 -0.52
N TYR A 214 -19.77 -19.10 0.50
CA TYR A 214 -20.21 -19.22 1.88
C TYR A 214 -21.51 -18.45 2.14
N ALA A 215 -21.64 -17.24 1.65
CA ALA A 215 -22.84 -16.43 1.84
C ALA A 215 -24.09 -17.07 1.21
N LEU A 216 -23.95 -17.74 0.05
CA LEU A 216 -25.06 -18.34 -0.67
C LEU A 216 -25.38 -19.78 -0.24
N THR A 217 -24.38 -20.55 0.19
CA THR A 217 -24.52 -21.99 0.41
C THR A 217 -24.26 -22.45 1.84
N GLY A 218 -23.62 -21.60 2.66
CA GLY A 218 -23.11 -21.96 3.98
C GLY A 218 -21.92 -22.93 3.94
N LYS A 219 -21.34 -23.18 2.76
CA LYS A 219 -20.22 -24.10 2.57
C LYS A 219 -18.91 -23.35 2.38
N GLU A 220 -17.88 -23.78 3.06
CA GLU A 220 -16.51 -23.30 2.84
C GLU A 220 -15.95 -23.86 1.53
N ILE A 221 -15.10 -23.07 0.87
CA ILE A 221 -14.32 -23.51 -0.29
C ILE A 221 -13.00 -24.06 0.23
N SER A 222 -12.65 -25.27 -0.19
CA SER A 222 -11.33 -25.86 0.04
C SER A 222 -10.32 -25.42 -1.01
N ARG A 223 -9.04 -25.53 -0.68
CA ARG A 223 -7.95 -25.40 -1.66
C ARG A 223 -8.09 -26.45 -2.76
N THR A 224 -7.79 -26.06 -3.99
CA THR A 224 -7.94 -26.92 -5.17
C THR A 224 -6.66 -27.04 -6.01
N GLY A 225 -5.52 -26.57 -5.47
CA GLY A 225 -4.29 -26.49 -6.25
C GLY A 225 -4.44 -25.45 -7.36
N ASN A 226 -4.14 -25.87 -8.57
CA ASN A 226 -4.26 -25.01 -9.77
C ASN A 226 -5.64 -25.09 -10.44
N ALA A 227 -6.46 -26.07 -10.05
CA ALA A 227 -7.81 -26.18 -10.58
C ALA A 227 -8.75 -25.11 -10.04
N LYS A 228 -9.67 -24.63 -10.85
CA LYS A 228 -10.70 -23.69 -10.39
C LYS A 228 -11.94 -24.43 -9.86
N PRO A 229 -12.50 -24.07 -8.68
CA PRO A 229 -13.56 -24.86 -8.04
C PRO A 229 -14.94 -24.78 -8.73
N ARG A 230 -15.05 -24.36 -9.97
CA ARG A 230 -16.34 -24.09 -10.64
C ARG A 230 -16.63 -25.02 -11.82
N GLU A 231 -16.16 -26.26 -11.79
CA GLU A 231 -16.43 -27.24 -12.87
C GLU A 231 -16.00 -26.76 -14.28
N ILE A 232 -15.08 -25.81 -14.35
CA ILE A 232 -14.50 -25.34 -15.61
C ILE A 232 -13.40 -26.32 -15.99
N VAL A 233 -13.58 -27.05 -17.08
CA VAL A 233 -12.64 -28.04 -17.57
C VAL A 233 -12.37 -27.76 -19.05
N PRO A 234 -11.11 -27.74 -19.49
CA PRO A 234 -9.87 -27.87 -18.73
C PRO A 234 -9.47 -26.56 -18.04
N TYR A 235 -9.11 -26.58 -16.75
CA TYR A 235 -8.56 -25.45 -16.02
C TYR A 235 -7.67 -25.98 -14.90
N ASP A 236 -6.43 -26.28 -15.24
CA ASP A 236 -5.42 -26.81 -14.32
C ASP A 236 -4.04 -26.70 -14.99
N THR A 237 -3.02 -27.17 -14.28
CA THR A 237 -1.68 -27.37 -14.83
C THR A 237 -1.48 -28.82 -15.18
N TYR A 238 -1.16 -29.12 -16.44
CA TYR A 238 -1.04 -30.49 -16.97
C TYR A 238 0.41 -30.81 -17.28
N TYR A 239 0.79 -32.08 -17.05
CA TYR A 239 2.09 -32.57 -17.45
C TYR A 239 2.12 -32.80 -18.95
N CYS A 240 3.20 -32.36 -19.60
CA CYS A 240 3.57 -32.75 -20.95
C CYS A 240 4.80 -33.65 -20.93
N ALA A 241 5.31 -33.98 -22.11
CA ALA A 241 6.48 -34.87 -22.24
C ALA A 241 7.77 -34.25 -21.64
N ASP A 242 7.88 -32.95 -21.62
CA ASP A 242 9.09 -32.20 -21.28
C ASP A 242 8.90 -31.09 -20.23
N ASP A 243 7.65 -30.70 -19.93
CA ASP A 243 7.36 -29.61 -18.98
C ASP A 243 5.88 -29.63 -18.58
N PHE A 244 5.35 -28.49 -18.09
CA PHE A 244 3.94 -28.24 -17.75
C PHE A 244 3.31 -27.26 -18.72
N ILE A 245 2.01 -27.44 -18.96
CA ILE A 245 1.14 -26.43 -19.60
C ILE A 245 -0.03 -26.08 -18.68
N ALA A 246 -0.57 -24.84 -18.80
CA ALA A 246 -1.74 -24.36 -18.09
C ALA A 246 -2.85 -23.96 -19.07
#